data_764795da71f970a46876725d4a1b377b
#
_entry.id   764795da71f970a46876725d4a1b377b
#
_cell.length_a   1.000
_cell.length_b   1.000
_cell.length_c   1.000
_cell.angle_alpha   90.00
_cell.angle_beta   90.00
_cell.angle_gamma   90.00
#
_symmetry.space_group_name_H-M   'P 1'
#
loop_
_entity.id
_entity.type
_entity.pdbx_description
1 polymer ?
#
loop_
_entity_poly.entity_id
_entity_poly.type
_entity_poly.pdbx_seq_one_letter_code
_entity_poly.pdbx_strand_id
1 'polypeptide(L)'
;VKSYVTSKQLKVKLKFEPDDFMIEADAAKLKQILYNLLSNAVKFTGTGGQIEIYVYKREDVAEFIVRDNGIGIAEQDQKKVFVEFEQVDSSYTREYEGTGLGLPLVKKMVEMHGGYVYLKSALGEGTEVIFLIPLQQGMKKQ
;
A
#
# COMPACT_ATOMS: atom_id res chain seq x y z
N VAL A 1 9.35 10.54 2.83
CA VAL A 1 7.91 10.70 2.70
C VAL A 1 7.42 11.95 3.41
N LYS A 2 7.96 12.20 4.59
CA LYS A 2 7.51 13.33 5.38
C LYS A 2 7.70 14.67 4.66
N SER A 3 8.80 14.84 3.96
CA SER A 3 9.03 16.10 3.27
C SER A 3 8.10 16.25 2.06
N TYR A 4 7.71 15.14 1.42
CA TYR A 4 6.74 15.20 0.35
C TYR A 4 5.36 15.56 0.88
N VAL A 5 5.01 15.03 2.04
CA VAL A 5 3.74 15.38 2.66
C VAL A 5 3.68 16.87 2.91
N THR A 6 4.76 17.43 3.45
CA THR A 6 4.80 18.86 3.73
C THR A 6 4.74 19.69 2.47
N SER A 7 5.54 19.34 1.45
CA SER A 7 5.61 20.16 0.24
C SER A 7 4.34 20.09 -0.58
N LYS A 8 3.62 18.97 -0.56
CA LYS A 8 2.34 18.84 -1.26
C LYS A 8 1.15 19.22 -0.41
N GLN A 9 1.38 19.55 0.85
CA GLN A 9 0.30 19.91 1.77
C GLN A 9 -0.75 18.80 1.86
N LEU A 10 -0.27 17.56 1.93
CA LEU A 10 -1.15 16.41 2.02
C LEU A 10 -1.68 16.25 3.43
N LYS A 11 -2.90 15.74 3.52
CA LYS A 11 -3.49 15.37 4.80
C LYS A 11 -3.36 13.88 4.97
N VAL A 12 -2.83 13.46 6.12
CA VAL A 12 -2.64 12.03 6.40
C VAL A 12 -3.44 11.67 7.63
N LYS A 13 -4.29 10.66 7.49
CA LYS A 13 -5.15 10.18 8.57
C LYS A 13 -4.77 8.75 8.88
N LEU A 14 -4.71 8.43 10.17
CA LEU A 14 -4.31 7.11 10.65
C LEU A 14 -5.33 6.61 11.65
N LYS A 15 -5.79 5.38 11.47
CA LYS A 15 -6.77 4.79 12.37
C LYS A 15 -6.44 3.32 12.61
N PHE A 16 -6.44 2.93 13.89
CA PHE A 16 -6.29 1.54 14.30
C PHE A 16 -7.55 1.07 14.98
N GLU A 17 -7.94 -0.17 14.73
CA GLU A 17 -9.12 -0.73 15.37
C GLU A 17 -8.94 -2.22 15.64
N PRO A 18 -8.83 -2.65 16.90
CA PRO A 18 -8.85 -1.80 18.10
C PRO A 18 -7.64 -0.89 18.20
N ASP A 19 -7.61 -0.01 19.19
CA ASP A 19 -6.55 0.98 19.30
C ASP A 19 -5.16 0.36 19.30
N ASP A 20 -5.01 -0.80 19.93
CA ASP A 20 -3.74 -1.49 19.87
C ASP A 20 -3.99 -2.99 19.83
N PHE A 21 -3.06 -3.70 19.22
CA PHE A 21 -3.04 -5.15 19.23
C PHE A 21 -1.67 -5.58 18.75
N MET A 22 -1.37 -6.84 19.02
CA MET A 22 -0.05 -7.39 18.70
C MET A 22 -0.10 -8.15 17.40
N ILE A 23 0.97 -8.06 16.64
CA ILE A 23 1.12 -8.82 15.42
C ILE A 23 2.54 -9.37 15.36
N GLU A 24 2.67 -10.64 15.05
CA GLU A 24 3.96 -11.26 14.88
C GLU A 24 4.41 -11.11 13.44
N ALA A 25 5.44 -10.31 13.21
CA ALA A 25 5.88 -10.03 11.85
C ALA A 25 7.36 -9.63 11.88
N ASP A 26 7.98 -9.68 10.71
CA ASP A 26 9.32 -9.14 10.55
C ASP A 26 9.19 -7.63 10.53
N ALA A 27 9.66 -6.97 11.57
CA ALA A 27 9.45 -5.53 11.71
C ALA A 27 10.06 -4.75 10.56
N ALA A 28 11.25 -5.14 10.10
CA ALA A 28 11.92 -4.43 9.02
C ALA A 28 11.12 -4.57 7.72
N LYS A 29 10.62 -5.77 7.44
CA LYS A 29 9.84 -5.99 6.24
C LYS A 29 8.49 -5.29 6.29
N LEU A 30 7.85 -5.29 7.45
CA LEU A 30 6.57 -4.59 7.59
C LEU A 30 6.75 -3.10 7.38
N LYS A 31 7.81 -2.54 7.93
CA LYS A 31 8.11 -1.12 7.70
C LYS A 31 8.36 -0.85 6.22
N GLN A 32 9.04 -1.75 5.54
CA GLN A 32 9.33 -1.58 4.12
C GLN A 32 8.04 -1.63 3.30
N ILE A 33 7.13 -2.55 3.64
CA ILE A 33 5.84 -2.61 2.97
C ILE A 33 5.12 -1.28 3.10
N LEU A 34 5.01 -0.79 4.32
CA LEU A 34 4.29 0.45 4.56
C LEU A 34 4.98 1.63 3.90
N TYR A 35 6.31 1.68 3.95
CA TYR A 35 7.04 2.75 3.29
C TYR A 35 6.77 2.76 1.79
N ASN A 36 6.81 1.58 1.17
CA ASN A 36 6.57 1.50 -0.27
C ASN A 36 5.16 1.95 -0.63
N LEU A 37 4.18 1.53 0.15
CA LEU A 37 2.80 1.92 -0.12
C LEU A 37 2.57 3.41 0.09
N LEU A 38 3.15 3.96 1.15
CA LEU A 38 3.03 5.39 1.41
C LEU A 38 3.74 6.21 0.36
N SER A 39 4.92 5.78 -0.06
CA SER A 39 5.65 6.48 -1.11
C SER A 39 4.84 6.54 -2.39
N ASN A 40 4.22 5.43 -2.75
CA ASN A 40 3.37 5.43 -3.94
C ASN A 40 2.19 6.35 -3.78
N ALA A 41 1.54 6.31 -2.62
CA ALA A 41 0.38 7.18 -2.38
C ALA A 41 0.78 8.64 -2.47
N VAL A 42 1.92 9.01 -1.91
CA VAL A 42 2.39 10.39 -1.97
C VAL A 42 2.70 10.79 -3.41
N LYS A 43 3.35 9.90 -4.16
CA LYS A 43 3.70 10.21 -5.55
C LYS A 43 2.48 10.50 -6.41
N PHE A 44 1.43 9.72 -6.22
CA PHE A 44 0.28 9.78 -7.12
C PHE A 44 -0.87 10.63 -6.60
N THR A 45 -0.67 11.32 -5.48
CA THR A 45 -1.67 12.21 -4.91
C THR A 45 -1.26 13.65 -5.15
N GLY A 46 -2.18 14.45 -5.69
CA GLY A 46 -1.88 15.84 -5.98
C GLY A 46 -1.82 16.70 -4.74
N THR A 47 -1.36 17.94 -4.91
CA THR A 47 -1.26 18.91 -3.84
C THR A 47 -2.61 19.09 -3.16
N GLY A 48 -2.60 19.08 -1.85
CA GLY A 48 -3.83 19.22 -1.08
C GLY A 48 -4.64 17.96 -0.95
N GLY A 49 -4.14 16.83 -1.48
CA GLY A 49 -4.86 15.59 -1.42
C GLY A 49 -4.85 14.94 -0.04
N GLN A 50 -5.36 13.75 0.01
CA GLN A 50 -5.57 13.05 1.29
C GLN A 50 -5.11 11.61 1.18
N ILE A 51 -4.42 11.14 2.22
CA ILE A 51 -3.99 9.76 2.36
C ILE A 51 -4.53 9.24 3.67
N GLU A 52 -5.12 8.04 3.65
CA GLU A 52 -5.67 7.43 4.85
C GLU A 52 -5.05 6.06 5.02
N ILE A 53 -4.72 5.73 6.26
CA ILE A 53 -4.17 4.45 6.62
C ILE A 53 -5.05 3.85 7.70
N TYR A 54 -5.56 2.65 7.44
CA TYR A 54 -6.40 1.94 8.39
C TYR A 54 -5.77 0.60 8.70
N VAL A 55 -5.79 0.23 9.97
CA VAL A 55 -5.29 -1.07 10.42
C VAL A 55 -6.36 -1.68 11.29
N TYR A 56 -6.87 -2.84 10.87
CA TYR A 56 -7.96 -3.52 11.57
C TYR A 56 -7.54 -4.91 11.96
N LYS A 57 -7.93 -5.31 13.17
CA LYS A 57 -7.78 -6.70 13.57
C LYS A 57 -9.06 -7.43 13.18
N ARG A 58 -8.92 -8.44 12.33
CA ARG A 58 -10.05 -9.24 11.84
C ARG A 58 -9.80 -10.69 12.22
N GLU A 59 -10.33 -11.12 13.37
CA GLU A 59 -10.11 -12.47 13.84
C GLU A 59 -8.63 -12.74 14.01
N ASP A 60 -8.03 -13.57 13.16
CA ASP A 60 -6.62 -13.92 13.29
C ASP A 60 -5.73 -13.26 12.24
N VAL A 61 -6.23 -12.26 11.56
CA VAL A 61 -5.43 -11.51 10.59
C VAL A 61 -5.48 -10.02 10.90
N ALA A 62 -4.45 -9.32 10.46
CA ALA A 62 -4.44 -7.87 10.48
C ALA A 62 -4.66 -7.38 9.05
N GLU A 63 -5.60 -6.48 8.88
CA GLU A 63 -5.91 -5.89 7.58
C GLU A 63 -5.37 -4.48 7.54
N PHE A 64 -4.52 -4.20 6.57
CA PHE A 64 -3.93 -2.88 6.38
C PHE A 64 -4.47 -2.28 5.10
N ILE A 65 -4.93 -1.04 5.18
CA ILE A 65 -5.46 -0.33 4.02
C ILE A 65 -4.74 1.00 3.89
N VAL A 66 -4.16 1.25 2.72
CA VAL A 66 -3.55 2.54 2.41
C VAL A 66 -4.35 3.12 1.26
N ARG A 67 -5.04 4.22 1.51
CA ARG A 67 -5.95 4.83 0.56
C ARG A 67 -5.50 6.24 0.23
N ASP A 68 -5.54 6.58 -1.05
CA ASP A 68 -5.29 7.95 -1.47
C ASP A 68 -6.41 8.41 -2.41
N ASN A 69 -6.58 9.72 -2.53
CA ASN A 69 -7.53 10.29 -3.47
C ASN A 69 -6.82 10.88 -4.68
N GLY A 70 -5.80 10.18 -5.16
CA GLY A 70 -5.00 10.64 -6.28
C GLY A 70 -5.57 10.27 -7.62
N ILE A 71 -4.67 10.06 -8.58
CA ILE A 71 -5.06 9.87 -9.97
C ILE A 71 -5.72 8.53 -10.25
N GLY A 72 -5.49 7.54 -9.41
CA GLY A 72 -6.04 6.22 -9.65
C GLY A 72 -5.27 5.44 -10.71
N ILE A 73 -5.70 4.21 -10.95
CA ILE A 73 -5.06 3.32 -11.91
C ILE A 73 -6.13 2.78 -12.84
N ALA A 74 -5.90 2.89 -14.14
CA ALA A 74 -6.84 2.37 -15.13
C ALA A 74 -6.98 0.87 -14.96
N GLU A 75 -8.17 0.37 -15.23
CA GLU A 75 -8.45 -1.05 -15.01
C GLU A 75 -7.49 -1.95 -15.78
N GLN A 76 -7.17 -1.60 -17.00
CA GLN A 76 -6.28 -2.43 -17.81
C GLN A 76 -4.86 -2.47 -17.25
N ASP A 77 -4.49 -1.49 -16.42
CA ASP A 77 -3.15 -1.45 -15.85
C ASP A 77 -3.08 -2.10 -14.48
N GLN A 78 -4.21 -2.32 -13.84
CA GLN A 78 -4.20 -2.81 -12.45
C GLN A 78 -3.61 -4.19 -12.35
N LYS A 79 -3.75 -5.00 -13.36
CA LYS A 79 -3.18 -6.34 -13.36
C LYS A 79 -1.66 -6.34 -13.42
N LYS A 80 -1.08 -5.25 -13.91
CA LYS A 80 0.37 -5.17 -14.12
C LYS A 80 1.14 -4.63 -12.94
N VAL A 81 0.47 -3.95 -12.02
CA VAL A 81 1.19 -3.21 -10.99
C VAL A 81 1.93 -4.10 -10.01
N PHE A 82 1.53 -5.37 -9.90
CA PHE A 82 2.21 -6.30 -9.01
C PHE A 82 3.21 -7.20 -9.73
N VAL A 83 3.43 -6.97 -11.02
CA VAL A 83 4.37 -7.77 -11.79
C VAL A 83 5.74 -7.10 -11.75
N GLU A 84 6.74 -7.90 -11.40
CA GLU A 84 8.10 -7.40 -11.26
C GLU A 84 8.63 -6.87 -12.58
N PHE A 85 9.30 -5.72 -12.54
CA PHE A 85 9.94 -5.07 -13.69
C PHE A 85 8.94 -4.57 -14.74
N GLU A 86 7.66 -4.57 -14.42
CA GLU A 86 6.67 -4.05 -15.35
C GLU A 86 6.13 -2.74 -14.81
N GLN A 87 5.98 -1.76 -15.68
CA GLN A 87 5.44 -0.48 -15.29
C GLN A 87 4.11 -0.24 -15.97
N VAL A 88 3.28 0.55 -15.31
CA VAL A 88 2.02 0.98 -15.91
C VAL A 88 2.33 1.79 -17.16
N ASP A 89 1.68 1.44 -18.26
CA ASP A 89 1.95 2.07 -19.54
C ASP A 89 1.10 3.31 -19.71
N SER A 90 1.53 4.41 -19.11
CA SER A 90 0.86 5.69 -19.32
C SER A 90 1.83 6.81 -19.02
N SER A 91 1.53 7.99 -19.59
CA SER A 91 2.43 9.11 -19.50
C SER A 91 2.58 9.60 -18.06
N TYR A 92 1.51 9.58 -17.28
CA TYR A 92 1.64 10.07 -15.92
C TYR A 92 2.51 9.13 -15.08
N THR A 93 2.52 7.85 -15.40
CA THR A 93 3.38 6.90 -14.69
C THR A 93 4.84 7.22 -14.91
N ARG A 94 5.21 7.54 -16.12
CA ARG A 94 6.59 7.95 -16.42
C ARG A 94 6.95 9.22 -15.68
N GLU A 95 6.02 10.14 -15.67
CA GLU A 95 6.23 11.42 -15.03
C GLU A 95 6.51 11.26 -13.54
N TYR A 96 5.85 10.31 -12.90
CA TYR A 96 6.01 10.08 -11.47
C TYR A 96 7.11 9.10 -11.14
N GLU A 97 7.73 8.51 -12.15
CA GLU A 97 8.95 7.78 -11.92
C GLU A 97 8.81 6.49 -11.13
N GLY A 98 7.92 5.65 -11.51
CA GLY A 98 7.84 4.36 -10.86
C GLY A 98 9.00 3.48 -11.27
N THR A 99 9.54 2.72 -10.34
CA THR A 99 10.60 1.77 -10.65
C THR A 99 10.05 0.47 -11.20
N GLY A 100 8.77 0.21 -10.99
CA GLY A 100 8.19 -1.06 -11.35
C GLY A 100 8.41 -2.14 -10.31
N LEU A 101 9.06 -1.80 -9.20
CA LEU A 101 9.36 -2.77 -8.16
C LEU A 101 8.62 -2.54 -6.86
N GLY A 102 8.02 -1.35 -6.69
CA GLY A 102 7.38 -1.02 -5.42
C GLY A 102 6.30 -1.99 -5.02
N LEU A 103 5.29 -2.15 -5.85
CA LEU A 103 4.19 -3.06 -5.52
C LEU A 103 4.57 -4.53 -5.66
N PRO A 104 5.35 -4.93 -6.67
CA PRO A 104 5.81 -6.33 -6.68
C PRO A 104 6.59 -6.73 -5.44
N LEU A 105 7.42 -5.83 -4.93
CA LEU A 105 8.16 -6.10 -3.71
C LEU A 105 7.22 -6.20 -2.51
N VAL A 106 6.22 -5.32 -2.43
CA VAL A 106 5.21 -5.40 -1.39
C VAL A 106 4.53 -6.77 -1.43
N LYS A 107 4.15 -7.22 -2.63
CA LYS A 107 3.49 -8.50 -2.77
C LYS A 107 4.37 -9.62 -2.24
N LYS A 108 5.65 -9.62 -2.60
CA LYS A 108 6.55 -10.66 -2.12
C LYS A 108 6.66 -10.65 -0.61
N MET A 109 6.82 -9.48 -0.02
CA MET A 109 6.98 -9.40 1.43
C MET A 109 5.72 -9.81 2.16
N VAL A 110 4.55 -9.42 1.64
CA VAL A 110 3.29 -9.84 2.24
C VAL A 110 3.14 -11.35 2.15
N GLU A 111 3.47 -11.93 1.01
CA GLU A 111 3.35 -13.37 0.84
C GLU A 111 4.32 -14.14 1.73
N MET A 112 5.50 -13.58 1.99
CA MET A 112 6.44 -14.19 2.92
C MET A 112 5.87 -14.27 4.33
N HIS A 113 4.93 -13.39 4.65
CA HIS A 113 4.24 -13.43 5.94
C HIS A 113 3.00 -14.31 5.91
N GLY A 114 2.73 -14.95 4.78
CA GLY A 114 1.54 -15.81 4.67
C GLY A 114 0.28 -15.05 4.34
N GLY A 115 0.40 -13.81 3.91
CA GLY A 115 -0.74 -12.99 3.59
C GLY A 115 -0.91 -12.77 2.10
N TYR A 116 -1.75 -11.83 1.76
CA TYR A 116 -1.93 -11.45 0.36
C TYR A 116 -2.27 -9.98 0.27
N VAL A 117 -2.11 -9.43 -0.94
CA VAL A 117 -2.31 -8.02 -1.21
C VAL A 117 -3.15 -7.88 -2.47
N TYR A 118 -4.01 -6.87 -2.48
CA TYR A 118 -4.79 -6.53 -3.67
C TYR A 118 -5.09 -5.04 -3.64
N LEU A 119 -5.64 -4.54 -4.74
CA LEU A 119 -5.96 -3.11 -4.80
C LEU A 119 -7.34 -2.90 -5.40
N LYS A 120 -7.89 -1.74 -5.08
CA LYS A 120 -9.11 -1.23 -5.67
C LYS A 120 -8.81 0.17 -6.16
N SER A 121 -9.13 0.47 -7.41
CA SER A 121 -8.77 1.76 -7.96
C SER A 121 -9.65 2.07 -9.16
N ALA A 122 -9.79 3.36 -9.45
CA ALA A 122 -10.42 3.84 -10.66
C ALA A 122 -9.80 5.17 -11.02
N LEU A 123 -9.63 5.42 -12.31
CA LEU A 123 -9.05 6.68 -12.74
C LEU A 123 -9.86 7.85 -12.21
N GLY A 124 -9.16 8.82 -11.65
CA GLY A 124 -9.78 10.01 -11.10
C GLY A 124 -10.36 9.84 -9.71
N GLU A 125 -10.33 8.63 -9.16
CA GLU A 125 -10.95 8.37 -7.86
C GLU A 125 -9.97 7.90 -6.80
N GLY A 126 -8.70 7.71 -7.17
CA GLY A 126 -7.70 7.30 -6.21
C GLY A 126 -7.51 5.80 -6.17
N THR A 127 -6.73 5.37 -5.20
CA THR A 127 -6.31 3.98 -5.08
C THR A 127 -6.35 3.53 -3.63
N GLU A 128 -6.78 2.30 -3.44
CA GLU A 128 -6.79 1.63 -2.15
C GLU A 128 -5.96 0.37 -2.30
N VAL A 129 -4.86 0.26 -1.54
CA VAL A 129 -4.09 -0.97 -1.49
C VAL A 129 -4.36 -1.64 -0.16
N ILE A 130 -4.79 -2.89 -0.21
CA ILE A 130 -5.17 -3.65 0.96
C ILE A 130 -4.26 -4.85 1.09
N PHE A 131 -3.68 -5.06 2.28
CA PHE A 131 -2.96 -6.30 2.49
C PHE A 131 -3.33 -6.88 3.85
N LEU A 132 -3.29 -8.20 3.91
CA LEU A 132 -3.66 -8.94 5.10
C LEU A 132 -2.50 -9.82 5.52
N ILE A 133 -2.22 -9.83 6.82
CA ILE A 133 -1.14 -10.61 7.39
C ILE A 133 -1.68 -11.37 8.59
N PRO A 134 -1.43 -12.69 8.68
CA PRO A 134 -1.81 -13.42 9.88
C PRO A 134 -1.17 -12.82 11.11
N LEU A 135 -1.91 -12.79 12.21
CA LEU A 135 -1.39 -12.20 13.45
C LEU A 135 -0.25 -13.01 14.02
N GLN A 136 -0.23 -14.32 13.78
CA GLN A 136 0.82 -15.20 14.28
C GLN A 136 1.47 -15.92 13.11
N GLN A 137 2.78 -15.83 13.00
CA GLN A 137 3.48 -16.37 11.85
C GLN A 137 3.75 -17.83 12.03
N GLY A 138 4.19 -18.48 12.70
CA GLY A 138 4.54 -19.90 12.72
C GLY A 138 3.38 -20.87 12.68
N MET A 139 2.20 -20.41 13.06
CA MET A 139 1.06 -21.30 13.26
C MET A 139 0.59 -21.98 12.00
N LYS A 140 0.60 -21.27 10.91
CA LYS A 140 0.05 -21.80 9.68
C LYS A 140 0.92 -22.83 9.00
N LYS A 141 2.07 -23.08 9.53
CA LYS A 141 2.95 -24.10 8.96
C LYS A 141 2.55 -25.49 9.32
N GLN A 142 1.61 -25.59 10.18
CA GLN A 142 1.11 -26.91 10.62
C GLN A 142 0.39 -27.65 9.51
#